data_e88921b13d5330adf734517f14bbe268
#
_entry.id   e88921b13d5330adf734517f14bbe268
#
_cell.length_a   1.000
_cell.length_b   1.000
_cell.length_c   1.000
_cell.angle_alpha   90.00
_cell.angle_beta   90.00
_cell.angle_gamma   90.00
#
_symmetry.space_group_name_H-M   'P 1'
#
loop_
_entity.id
_entity.type
_entity.pdbx_description
1 polymer ?
#
loop_
_entity_poly.entity_id
_entity_poly.type
_entity_poly.pdbx_seq_one_letter_code
_entity_poly.pdbx_strand_id
1 'polypeptide(L)'
;MKNFYRLVAHAALTGCYLTSMAQTQTGNSVDDEKGHHRGYVETDLVVNKQIGGVPTLLDSNGVTHVAKFFDPNLVNPWGLTASGTSAFWVSEGGAGVATLYNTAGAPQPLVVSMPSPSNPLGNGATPTGAVFNNVPAALGAFNLSGVSSTGTPVTAPAVFIFATKEGTILGWNPGVNPIGFDPAKAGKYGIIAVDHSATSAYTGLAIANGTDGSTHLYAANFRAGTVDVFDTSFTKVPTPYAFVDPYLPRGYAPFNVVPVTNQGTTRMFVTYAIQDLNNIFGEGHGIINTFDLDGSQLRRFAQHGQLNAPWGIVQTPDSFGELGGSLWIGNFGDGRINAYATQTGQFINKVRTSEGKAVTIDRLWAIRFGNGGNGGSVDTLYFTAGPNGEQDGLFGSLSPGTPVN
;
A
#
# COMPACT_ATOMS: atom_id res chain seq x y z
N MET A 1 71.68 4.38 4.93
CA MET A 1 72.72 5.42 4.82
C MET A 1 72.01 6.77 4.59
N LYS A 2 72.18 7.69 5.60
CA LYS A 2 72.26 9.15 5.53
C LYS A 2 71.02 9.85 4.91
N ASN A 3 70.18 10.51 5.69
CA ASN A 3 70.32 11.77 6.48
C ASN A 3 70.25 13.03 5.63
N PHE A 4 69.39 13.96 6.10
CA PHE A 4 69.54 15.43 6.32
C PHE A 4 68.75 16.29 5.32
N TYR A 5 68.14 17.43 5.60
CA TYR A 5 67.94 18.33 6.75
C TYR A 5 66.75 19.25 6.49
N ARG A 6 66.09 19.66 7.53
CA ARG A 6 65.48 20.90 7.91
C ARG A 6 65.80 22.15 7.04
N LEU A 7 64.78 22.96 6.80
CA LEU A 7 64.90 24.42 7.01
C LEU A 7 63.59 25.03 7.49
N VAL A 8 63.72 25.83 8.56
CA VAL A 8 62.73 26.67 9.21
C VAL A 8 62.89 28.07 8.61
N ALA A 9 61.80 28.76 8.28
CA ALA A 9 61.84 30.22 8.12
C ALA A 9 60.61 30.85 8.75
N HIS A 10 60.90 31.75 9.72
CA HIS A 10 59.98 32.66 10.40
C HIS A 10 59.76 33.92 9.56
N ALA A 11 58.57 34.47 9.67
CA ALA A 11 58.26 35.90 9.70
C ALA A 11 56.77 36.09 9.37
N ALA A 12 56.01 36.97 9.88
CA ALA A 12 56.03 38.00 10.89
C ALA A 12 54.53 38.41 11.05
N LEU A 13 54.19 38.78 12.26
CA LEU A 13 52.89 39.33 12.66
C LEU A 13 52.59 40.65 11.93
N THR A 14 51.35 40.77 11.42
CA THR A 14 50.69 42.08 11.35
C THR A 14 49.26 41.92 11.88
N GLY A 15 49.02 42.51 13.02
CA GLY A 15 47.74 42.53 13.67
C GLY A 15 46.72 43.40 12.94
N CYS A 16 45.53 42.89 12.74
CA CYS A 16 44.34 43.68 12.49
C CYS A 16 43.37 43.44 13.64
N TYR A 17 43.20 44.44 14.47
CA TYR A 17 42.13 44.49 15.48
C TYR A 17 40.78 44.57 14.76
N LEU A 18 39.99 43.50 14.81
CA LEU A 18 38.57 43.53 14.52
C LEU A 18 37.84 43.52 15.86
N THR A 19 37.29 44.68 16.21
CA THR A 19 36.34 44.86 17.29
C THR A 19 35.16 43.92 17.12
N SER A 20 35.03 42.95 18.03
CA SER A 20 33.84 42.15 18.18
C SER A 20 32.70 43.03 18.72
N MET A 21 31.77 43.43 17.88
CA MET A 21 30.45 43.81 18.38
C MET A 21 29.74 42.56 18.81
N ALA A 22 29.62 42.36 20.10
CA ALA A 22 28.69 41.42 20.71
C ALA A 22 27.25 41.89 20.37
N GLN A 23 26.64 41.28 19.39
CA GLN A 23 25.18 41.32 19.28
C GLN A 23 24.61 40.48 20.42
N THR A 24 24.08 41.17 21.41
CA THR A 24 23.16 40.60 22.37
C THR A 24 21.95 40.10 21.57
N GLN A 25 21.90 38.79 21.26
CA GLN A 25 20.65 38.14 20.92
C GLN A 25 19.78 38.22 22.17
N THR A 26 18.86 39.18 22.17
CA THR A 26 17.70 39.11 23.02
C THR A 26 16.94 37.87 22.57
N GLY A 27 16.99 36.83 23.41
CA GLY A 27 16.12 35.67 23.25
C GLY A 27 14.68 36.14 23.27
N ASN A 28 14.10 36.30 22.10
CA ASN A 28 12.68 36.15 21.97
C ASN A 28 12.40 34.66 22.27
N SER A 29 11.96 34.40 23.49
CA SER A 29 11.12 33.25 23.74
C SER A 29 9.95 33.39 22.77
N VAL A 30 10.00 32.67 21.66
CA VAL A 30 8.80 32.39 20.89
C VAL A 30 7.94 31.62 21.87
N ASP A 31 7.01 32.32 22.49
CA ASP A 31 5.86 31.70 23.13
C ASP A 31 5.32 30.72 22.11
N ASP A 32 5.34 29.43 22.46
CA ASP A 32 4.57 28.40 21.78
C ASP A 32 3.13 28.91 21.73
N GLU A 33 2.78 29.69 20.70
CA GLU A 33 1.41 29.75 20.25
C GLU A 33 1.04 28.29 20.07
N LYS A 34 0.15 27.78 20.88
CA LYS A 34 -0.53 26.51 20.69
C LYS A 34 -1.21 26.59 19.31
N GLY A 35 -0.43 26.39 18.27
CA GLY A 35 -0.92 26.25 16.92
C GLY A 35 -1.96 25.13 16.99
N HIS A 36 -3.21 25.46 16.78
CA HIS A 36 -4.29 24.49 16.71
C HIS A 36 -4.01 23.62 15.50
N HIS A 37 -3.29 22.50 15.71
CA HIS A 37 -3.09 21.50 14.69
C HIS A 37 -4.46 21.00 14.26
N ARG A 38 -4.80 21.21 13.00
CA ARG A 38 -6.07 20.72 12.43
C ARG A 38 -6.14 19.20 12.48
N GLY A 39 -4.99 18.53 12.40
CA GLY A 39 -4.86 17.09 12.46
C GLY A 39 -5.79 16.34 11.52
N TYR A 40 -5.96 15.07 11.78
CA TYR A 40 -6.84 14.19 10.99
C TYR A 40 -7.79 13.44 11.92
N VAL A 41 -8.99 13.16 11.41
CA VAL A 41 -10.05 12.44 12.12
C VAL A 41 -10.16 11.05 11.50
N GLU A 42 -10.01 10.03 12.34
CA GLU A 42 -10.29 8.66 12.01
C GLU A 42 -11.77 8.33 12.20
N THR A 43 -12.31 7.56 11.28
CA THR A 43 -13.69 7.04 11.37
C THR A 43 -13.66 5.55 11.04
N ASP A 44 -14.06 4.73 12.01
CA ASP A 44 -14.24 3.30 11.84
C ASP A 44 -15.52 3.03 11.06
N LEU A 45 -15.41 2.35 9.92
CA LEU A 45 -16.53 2.06 9.04
C LEU A 45 -17.05 0.64 9.23
N VAL A 46 -16.15 -0.35 9.21
CA VAL A 46 -16.50 -1.77 9.31
C VAL A 46 -15.50 -2.49 10.22
N VAL A 47 -16.01 -3.38 11.05
CA VAL A 47 -15.22 -4.35 11.82
C VAL A 47 -15.85 -5.74 11.73
N ASN A 48 -15.05 -6.79 11.98
CA ASN A 48 -15.50 -8.18 11.96
C ASN A 48 -15.93 -8.72 13.33
N LYS A 49 -16.08 -7.86 14.33
CA LYS A 49 -16.51 -8.23 15.69
C LYS A 49 -17.72 -7.42 16.13
N GLN A 50 -18.42 -7.96 17.11
CA GLN A 50 -19.51 -7.28 17.80
C GLN A 50 -19.38 -7.53 19.31
N ILE A 51 -19.67 -6.50 20.09
CA ILE A 51 -19.83 -6.58 21.54
C ILE A 51 -21.23 -6.10 21.89
N GLY A 52 -22.06 -6.98 22.49
CA GLY A 52 -23.44 -6.66 22.79
C GLY A 52 -24.32 -6.31 21.58
N GLY A 53 -23.98 -6.83 20.38
CA GLY A 53 -24.69 -6.53 19.13
C GLY A 53 -24.26 -5.23 18.45
N VAL A 54 -23.31 -4.48 19.01
CA VAL A 54 -22.73 -3.28 18.40
C VAL A 54 -21.44 -3.66 17.66
N PRO A 55 -21.23 -3.23 16.39
CA PRO A 55 -19.97 -3.44 15.69
C PRO A 55 -18.82 -2.81 16.46
N THR A 56 -18.03 -3.64 17.15
CA THR A 56 -16.99 -3.20 18.06
C THR A 56 -15.83 -4.16 18.06
N LEU A 57 -14.61 -3.63 17.91
CA LEU A 57 -13.37 -4.35 17.97
C LEU A 57 -12.43 -3.71 19.00
N LEU A 58 -11.88 -4.50 19.91
CA LEU A 58 -10.76 -4.10 20.75
C LEU A 58 -9.47 -4.62 20.12
N ASP A 59 -8.55 -3.72 19.78
CA ASP A 59 -7.27 -4.08 19.17
C ASP A 59 -6.21 -4.46 20.23
N SER A 60 -5.07 -4.98 19.75
CA SER A 60 -3.95 -5.40 20.61
C SER A 60 -3.23 -4.24 21.31
N ASN A 61 -3.45 -3.00 20.88
CA ASN A 61 -2.93 -1.80 21.50
C ASN A 61 -3.86 -1.24 22.58
N GLY A 62 -5.04 -1.87 22.80
CA GLY A 62 -6.05 -1.46 23.75
C GLY A 62 -6.97 -0.35 23.24
N VAL A 63 -7.00 -0.10 21.93
CA VAL A 63 -7.91 0.85 21.30
C VAL A 63 -9.23 0.14 21.00
N THR A 64 -10.35 0.77 21.34
CA THR A 64 -11.70 0.29 21.03
C THR A 64 -12.20 0.99 19.78
N HIS A 65 -12.42 0.21 18.71
CA HIS A 65 -12.98 0.65 17.44
C HIS A 65 -14.50 0.40 17.45
N VAL A 66 -15.30 1.47 17.39
CA VAL A 66 -16.75 1.38 17.27
C VAL A 66 -17.14 1.77 15.85
N ALA A 67 -17.43 0.75 15.04
CA ALA A 67 -17.69 0.94 13.62
C ALA A 67 -19.18 1.12 13.30
N LYS A 68 -19.45 1.60 12.09
CA LYS A 68 -20.82 1.75 11.58
C LYS A 68 -21.46 0.41 11.20
N PHE A 69 -20.64 -0.52 10.69
CA PHE A 69 -21.11 -1.80 10.15
C PHE A 69 -20.29 -2.96 10.68
N PHE A 70 -20.92 -4.12 10.71
CA PHE A 70 -20.31 -5.41 10.97
C PHE A 70 -20.26 -6.25 9.69
N ASP A 71 -19.11 -6.86 9.39
CA ASP A 71 -18.98 -7.87 8.37
C ASP A 71 -18.04 -9.00 8.85
N PRO A 72 -18.56 -10.22 9.06
CA PRO A 72 -17.74 -11.34 9.54
C PRO A 72 -16.67 -11.78 8.54
N ASN A 73 -16.77 -11.37 7.26
CA ASN A 73 -15.77 -11.68 6.24
C ASN A 73 -14.57 -10.74 6.29
N LEU A 74 -14.68 -9.57 6.93
CA LEU A 74 -13.58 -8.61 7.04
C LEU A 74 -12.51 -9.13 7.99
N VAL A 75 -11.66 -10.05 7.51
CA VAL A 75 -10.59 -10.65 8.29
C VAL A 75 -9.27 -10.44 7.58
N ASN A 76 -8.34 -9.75 8.25
CA ASN A 76 -7.02 -9.39 7.70
C ASN A 76 -7.13 -8.79 6.29
N PRO A 77 -7.84 -7.67 6.14
CA PRO A 77 -8.03 -7.00 4.85
C PRO A 77 -6.73 -6.31 4.40
N TRP A 78 -6.20 -6.72 3.23
CA TRP A 78 -4.97 -6.17 2.67
C TRP A 78 -5.24 -5.11 1.62
N GLY A 79 -5.45 -5.55 0.37
CA GLY A 79 -5.61 -4.70 -0.80
C GLY A 79 -6.94 -3.97 -0.85
N LEU A 80 -6.92 -2.72 -1.26
CA LEU A 80 -8.08 -1.86 -1.43
C LEU A 80 -8.05 -1.25 -2.83
N THR A 81 -9.04 -1.58 -3.66
CA THR A 81 -9.14 -1.05 -5.03
C THR A 81 -10.58 -0.68 -5.38
N ALA A 82 -10.74 0.09 -6.44
CA ALA A 82 -12.04 0.43 -7.03
C ALA A 82 -11.85 0.82 -8.51
N SER A 83 -12.88 0.62 -9.33
CA SER A 83 -12.96 1.29 -10.65
C SER A 83 -13.29 2.78 -10.47
N GLY A 84 -13.42 3.52 -11.57
CA GLY A 84 -13.82 4.94 -11.49
C GLY A 84 -15.19 5.18 -10.83
N THR A 85 -16.08 4.18 -10.74
CA THR A 85 -17.44 4.33 -10.21
C THR A 85 -17.89 3.22 -9.27
N SER A 86 -17.13 2.10 -9.16
CA SER A 86 -17.54 0.96 -8.32
C SER A 86 -17.40 1.27 -6.83
N ALA A 87 -18.06 0.45 -5.99
CA ALA A 87 -17.73 0.30 -4.60
C ALA A 87 -16.26 -0.11 -4.41
N PHE A 88 -15.72 0.03 -3.21
CA PHE A 88 -14.42 -0.52 -2.85
C PHE A 88 -14.45 -2.05 -2.94
N TRP A 89 -13.39 -2.63 -3.47
CA TRP A 89 -13.07 -4.04 -3.43
C TRP A 89 -11.92 -4.25 -2.46
N VAL A 90 -12.11 -5.15 -1.52
CA VAL A 90 -11.15 -5.45 -0.44
C VAL A 90 -10.72 -6.90 -0.53
N SER A 91 -9.42 -7.14 -0.44
CA SER A 91 -8.80 -8.46 -0.38
C SER A 91 -8.79 -8.96 1.06
N GLU A 92 -9.67 -9.91 1.40
CA GLU A 92 -9.80 -10.47 2.75
C GLU A 92 -8.86 -11.66 2.93
N GLY A 93 -7.62 -11.38 3.32
CA GLY A 93 -6.57 -12.40 3.42
C GLY A 93 -6.88 -13.50 4.41
N GLY A 94 -7.56 -13.20 5.51
CA GLY A 94 -7.94 -14.19 6.52
C GLY A 94 -9.16 -15.00 6.17
N ALA A 95 -10.09 -14.46 5.37
CA ALA A 95 -11.33 -15.12 4.96
C ALA A 95 -11.22 -15.83 3.60
N GLY A 96 -10.21 -15.54 2.80
CA GLY A 96 -10.03 -16.10 1.46
C GLY A 96 -11.07 -15.63 0.45
N VAL A 97 -11.55 -14.39 0.58
CA VAL A 97 -12.58 -13.81 -0.29
C VAL A 97 -12.20 -12.37 -0.69
N ALA A 98 -12.94 -11.80 -1.63
CA ALA A 98 -13.02 -10.35 -1.78
C ALA A 98 -14.42 -9.89 -1.40
N THR A 99 -14.50 -8.81 -0.63
CA THR A 99 -15.72 -8.14 -0.21
C THR A 99 -15.83 -6.76 -0.83
N LEU A 100 -17.00 -6.16 -0.77
CA LEU A 100 -17.24 -4.84 -1.33
C LEU A 100 -17.91 -3.93 -0.29
N TYR A 101 -17.45 -2.67 -0.24
CA TYR A 101 -18.00 -1.65 0.64
C TYR A 101 -18.31 -0.37 -0.15
N ASN A 102 -19.49 0.20 0.06
CA ASN A 102 -19.86 1.45 -0.58
C ASN A 102 -19.27 2.67 0.14
N THR A 103 -19.59 3.87 -0.34
CA THR A 103 -19.12 5.16 0.22
C THR A 103 -19.36 5.31 1.73
N ALA A 104 -20.44 4.76 2.26
CA ALA A 104 -20.77 4.82 3.70
C ALA A 104 -20.02 3.75 4.51
N GLY A 105 -19.32 2.82 3.87
CA GLY A 105 -18.73 1.62 4.47
C GLY A 105 -19.70 0.43 4.51
N ALA A 106 -20.94 0.54 4.00
CA ALA A 106 -21.89 -0.55 4.07
C ALA A 106 -21.45 -1.74 3.19
N PRO A 107 -21.39 -2.97 3.75
CA PRO A 107 -21.10 -4.18 3.02
C PRO A 107 -22.09 -4.38 1.85
N GLN A 108 -21.59 -4.81 0.70
CA GLN A 108 -22.39 -5.14 -0.46
C GLN A 108 -22.65 -6.66 -0.53
N PRO A 109 -23.74 -7.12 -1.16
CA PRO A 109 -24.10 -8.54 -1.17
C PRO A 109 -23.11 -9.46 -1.89
N LEU A 110 -22.27 -8.92 -2.78
CA LEU A 110 -21.31 -9.71 -3.54
C LEU A 110 -20.09 -10.03 -2.66
N VAL A 111 -19.87 -11.32 -2.45
CA VAL A 111 -18.65 -11.88 -1.84
C VAL A 111 -18.06 -12.84 -2.88
N VAL A 112 -16.80 -12.65 -3.25
CA VAL A 112 -16.10 -13.44 -4.27
C VAL A 112 -15.12 -14.39 -3.61
N SER A 113 -15.29 -15.70 -3.81
CA SER A 113 -14.38 -16.75 -3.36
C SER A 113 -13.03 -16.62 -4.09
N MET A 114 -11.94 -16.69 -3.33
CA MET A 114 -10.56 -16.67 -3.85
C MET A 114 -9.97 -18.08 -3.77
N PRO A 115 -9.98 -18.83 -4.90
CA PRO A 115 -9.48 -20.18 -4.94
C PRO A 115 -7.95 -20.25 -4.81
N SER A 116 -7.47 -21.40 -4.32
CA SER A 116 -6.06 -21.77 -4.39
C SER A 116 -5.89 -22.98 -5.32
N PRO A 117 -4.65 -23.30 -5.77
CA PRO A 117 -4.42 -24.51 -6.56
C PRO A 117 -4.87 -25.81 -5.87
N SER A 118 -4.81 -25.87 -4.55
CA SER A 118 -5.29 -27.02 -3.76
C SER A 118 -6.80 -26.99 -3.49
N ASN A 119 -7.48 -25.84 -3.68
CA ASN A 119 -8.92 -25.69 -3.46
C ASN A 119 -9.53 -24.77 -4.55
N PRO A 120 -9.67 -25.26 -5.79
CA PRO A 120 -9.99 -24.41 -6.95
C PRO A 120 -11.46 -23.91 -6.99
N LEU A 121 -12.33 -24.40 -6.10
CA LEU A 121 -13.73 -23.98 -6.00
C LEU A 121 -14.09 -23.38 -4.63
N GLY A 122 -13.10 -23.13 -3.79
CA GLY A 122 -13.31 -22.65 -2.40
C GLY A 122 -12.55 -21.38 -2.08
N ASN A 123 -12.56 -21.05 -0.79
CA ASN A 123 -11.84 -19.91 -0.21
C ASN A 123 -10.46 -20.39 0.28
N GLY A 124 -9.59 -20.82 -0.63
CA GLY A 124 -8.31 -21.45 -0.26
C GLY A 124 -7.12 -20.54 -0.36
N ALA A 125 -7.25 -19.36 -0.98
CA ALA A 125 -6.17 -18.42 -1.13
C ALA A 125 -6.20 -17.34 -0.04
N THR A 126 -5.04 -16.70 0.15
CA THR A 126 -4.86 -15.50 0.98
C THR A 126 -4.66 -14.31 0.03
N PRO A 127 -5.73 -13.64 -0.43
CA PRO A 127 -5.60 -12.50 -1.34
C PRO A 127 -4.92 -11.32 -0.63
N THR A 128 -4.03 -10.64 -1.36
CA THR A 128 -3.20 -9.54 -0.87
C THR A 128 -3.44 -8.27 -1.69
N GLY A 129 -2.55 -7.91 -2.63
CA GLY A 129 -2.75 -6.77 -3.52
C GLY A 129 -3.93 -6.97 -4.48
N ALA A 130 -4.65 -5.90 -4.79
CA ALA A 130 -5.76 -5.91 -5.72
C ALA A 130 -5.71 -4.70 -6.66
N VAL A 131 -6.08 -4.89 -7.92
CA VAL A 131 -6.18 -3.82 -8.92
C VAL A 131 -7.46 -3.94 -9.75
N PHE A 132 -7.94 -2.79 -10.20
CA PHE A 132 -8.95 -2.71 -11.26
C PHE A 132 -8.23 -2.79 -12.62
N ASN A 133 -8.72 -3.63 -13.52
CA ASN A 133 -8.27 -3.66 -14.90
C ASN A 133 -8.84 -2.44 -15.64
N ASN A 134 -8.03 -1.43 -15.83
CA ASN A 134 -8.42 -0.19 -16.49
C ASN A 134 -8.27 -0.24 -18.03
N VAL A 135 -7.83 -1.38 -18.59
CA VAL A 135 -7.77 -1.57 -20.04
C VAL A 135 -9.18 -1.72 -20.59
N PRO A 136 -9.55 -0.99 -21.65
CA PRO A 136 -10.86 -1.16 -22.28
C PRO A 136 -11.12 -2.62 -22.65
N ALA A 137 -12.29 -3.14 -22.27
CA ALA A 137 -12.64 -4.56 -22.46
C ALA A 137 -12.53 -5.01 -23.93
N ALA A 138 -12.78 -4.11 -24.88
CA ALA A 138 -12.65 -4.38 -26.31
C ALA A 138 -11.23 -4.77 -26.77
N LEU A 139 -10.20 -4.42 -25.97
CA LEU A 139 -8.81 -4.78 -26.26
C LEU A 139 -8.43 -6.19 -25.77
N GLY A 140 -9.32 -6.87 -25.03
CA GLY A 140 -9.13 -8.25 -24.62
C GLY A 140 -7.92 -8.49 -23.72
N ALA A 141 -7.56 -7.51 -22.90
CA ALA A 141 -6.44 -7.63 -21.94
C ALA A 141 -6.86 -8.40 -20.70
N PHE A 142 -5.95 -9.24 -20.18
CA PHE A 142 -6.15 -10.03 -18.96
C PHE A 142 -7.38 -10.95 -19.04
N ASN A 143 -7.49 -11.68 -20.14
CA ASN A 143 -8.61 -12.58 -20.39
C ASN A 143 -8.57 -13.79 -19.44
N LEU A 144 -9.77 -14.11 -18.91
CA LEU A 144 -10.06 -15.29 -18.12
C LEU A 144 -10.85 -16.28 -18.99
N SER A 145 -10.50 -17.55 -18.92
CA SER A 145 -11.24 -18.64 -19.58
C SER A 145 -11.96 -19.49 -18.54
N GLY A 146 -13.20 -19.84 -18.82
CA GLY A 146 -14.05 -20.64 -17.94
C GLY A 146 -15.38 -20.97 -18.61
N VAL A 147 -16.45 -20.99 -17.83
CA VAL A 147 -17.81 -21.24 -18.33
C VAL A 147 -18.76 -20.13 -17.88
N SER A 148 -19.79 -19.88 -18.68
CA SER A 148 -20.91 -19.00 -18.34
C SER A 148 -21.76 -19.58 -17.20
N SER A 149 -22.74 -18.84 -16.72
CA SER A 149 -23.71 -19.34 -15.72
C SER A 149 -24.52 -20.56 -16.20
N THR A 150 -24.57 -20.81 -17.52
CA THR A 150 -25.23 -21.99 -18.13
C THR A 150 -24.23 -23.11 -18.47
N GLY A 151 -22.96 -23.01 -18.12
CA GLY A 151 -21.94 -24.02 -18.38
C GLY A 151 -21.30 -23.98 -19.76
N THR A 152 -21.62 -22.97 -20.60
CA THR A 152 -21.01 -22.80 -21.94
C THR A 152 -19.63 -22.18 -21.81
N PRO A 153 -18.61 -22.67 -22.56
CA PRO A 153 -17.28 -22.06 -22.56
C PRO A 153 -17.33 -20.56 -22.89
N VAL A 154 -16.60 -19.77 -22.12
CA VAL A 154 -16.54 -18.31 -22.27
C VAL A 154 -15.13 -17.82 -21.93
N THR A 155 -14.72 -16.75 -22.64
CA THR A 155 -13.50 -15.99 -22.34
C THR A 155 -13.87 -14.52 -22.27
N ALA A 156 -13.47 -13.84 -21.19
CA ALA A 156 -13.73 -12.42 -21.00
C ALA A 156 -12.61 -11.78 -20.15
N PRO A 157 -12.33 -10.48 -20.31
CA PRO A 157 -11.34 -9.76 -19.51
C PRO A 157 -11.67 -9.80 -18.01
N ALA A 158 -10.67 -9.97 -17.17
CA ALA A 158 -10.81 -9.71 -15.74
C ALA A 158 -11.24 -8.26 -15.52
N VAL A 159 -12.19 -8.03 -14.61
CA VAL A 159 -12.56 -6.68 -14.15
C VAL A 159 -11.69 -6.26 -12.98
N PHE A 160 -11.48 -7.19 -12.04
CA PHE A 160 -10.55 -7.02 -10.93
C PHE A 160 -9.55 -8.18 -10.91
N ILE A 161 -8.32 -7.87 -10.49
CA ILE A 161 -7.20 -8.82 -10.45
C ILE A 161 -6.59 -8.77 -9.07
N PHE A 162 -6.24 -9.94 -8.54
CA PHE A 162 -5.75 -10.12 -7.17
C PHE A 162 -4.47 -10.94 -7.16
N ALA A 163 -3.54 -10.58 -6.30
CA ALA A 163 -2.37 -11.39 -5.97
C ALA A 163 -2.63 -12.18 -4.69
N THR A 164 -1.92 -13.28 -4.48
CA THR A 164 -2.09 -14.11 -3.27
C THR A 164 -0.77 -14.54 -2.64
N LYS A 165 -0.78 -14.83 -1.35
CA LYS A 165 0.38 -15.39 -0.62
C LYS A 165 0.76 -16.79 -1.12
N GLU A 166 -0.18 -17.50 -1.73
CA GLU A 166 0.06 -18.81 -2.36
C GLU A 166 0.82 -18.69 -3.70
N GLY A 167 1.15 -17.47 -4.15
CA GLY A 167 1.90 -17.27 -5.40
C GLY A 167 1.05 -17.39 -6.65
N THR A 168 -0.26 -17.10 -6.55
CA THR A 168 -1.16 -17.05 -7.71
C THR A 168 -1.58 -15.63 -8.03
N ILE A 169 -1.95 -15.39 -9.30
CA ILE A 169 -2.70 -14.21 -9.73
C ILE A 169 -4.10 -14.70 -10.11
N LEU A 170 -5.11 -14.08 -9.52
CA LEU A 170 -6.51 -14.37 -9.75
C LEU A 170 -7.15 -13.22 -10.52
N GLY A 171 -8.05 -13.52 -11.45
CA GLY A 171 -8.90 -12.53 -12.05
C GLY A 171 -10.37 -12.79 -11.73
N TRP A 172 -11.19 -11.76 -11.71
CA TRP A 172 -12.63 -11.87 -11.56
C TRP A 172 -13.36 -11.17 -12.70
N ASN A 173 -14.38 -11.87 -13.23
CA ASN A 173 -15.37 -11.34 -14.15
C ASN A 173 -16.73 -11.97 -13.83
N PRO A 174 -17.85 -11.22 -13.75
CA PRO A 174 -19.15 -11.75 -13.35
C PRO A 174 -19.71 -12.81 -14.31
N GLY A 175 -19.25 -12.80 -15.56
CA GLY A 175 -19.67 -13.75 -16.60
C GLY A 175 -18.82 -15.01 -16.72
N VAL A 176 -17.71 -15.12 -15.96
CA VAL A 176 -16.76 -16.25 -16.07
C VAL A 176 -16.74 -17.01 -14.74
N ASN A 177 -17.05 -18.31 -14.80
CA ASN A 177 -17.03 -19.19 -13.65
C ASN A 177 -16.03 -20.34 -13.89
N PRO A 178 -15.44 -20.93 -12.84
CA PRO A 178 -14.63 -22.12 -12.98
C PRO A 178 -15.47 -23.34 -13.40
N ILE A 179 -14.87 -24.30 -14.08
CA ILE A 179 -15.54 -25.56 -14.41
C ILE A 179 -15.96 -26.29 -13.12
N GLY A 180 -17.20 -26.73 -13.05
CA GLY A 180 -17.74 -27.42 -11.85
C GLY A 180 -18.19 -26.46 -10.74
N PHE A 181 -18.34 -25.18 -11.00
CA PHE A 181 -18.90 -24.20 -10.05
C PHE A 181 -20.32 -24.56 -9.60
N ASP A 182 -20.70 -24.06 -8.42
CA ASP A 182 -22.08 -24.14 -7.94
C ASP A 182 -22.92 -23.06 -8.67
N PRO A 183 -23.96 -23.44 -9.44
CA PRO A 183 -24.82 -22.49 -10.15
C PRO A 183 -25.45 -21.39 -9.26
N ALA A 184 -25.71 -21.68 -7.99
CA ALA A 184 -26.20 -20.71 -7.01
C ALA A 184 -25.16 -19.62 -6.65
N LYS A 185 -23.91 -19.85 -7.00
CA LYS A 185 -22.78 -18.96 -6.79
C LYS A 185 -22.18 -18.42 -8.09
N ALA A 186 -22.93 -18.48 -9.20
CA ALA A 186 -22.46 -17.94 -10.47
C ALA A 186 -22.01 -16.47 -10.33
N GLY A 187 -20.85 -16.13 -10.91
CA GLY A 187 -20.24 -14.80 -10.82
C GLY A 187 -19.58 -14.47 -9.45
N LYS A 188 -19.45 -15.45 -8.56
CA LYS A 188 -18.87 -15.27 -7.22
C LYS A 188 -17.52 -16.00 -7.03
N TYR A 189 -16.79 -16.24 -8.12
CA TYR A 189 -15.51 -16.93 -8.07
C TYR A 189 -14.42 -16.12 -8.75
N GLY A 190 -13.26 -16.02 -8.12
CA GLY A 190 -12.02 -15.69 -8.79
C GLY A 190 -11.56 -16.87 -9.67
N ILE A 191 -10.86 -16.58 -10.74
CA ILE A 191 -10.27 -17.55 -11.67
C ILE A 191 -8.74 -17.46 -11.53
N ILE A 192 -8.06 -18.59 -11.31
CA ILE A 192 -6.60 -18.63 -11.30
C ILE A 192 -6.10 -18.40 -12.72
N ALA A 193 -5.45 -17.26 -12.94
CA ALA A 193 -4.85 -16.90 -14.24
C ALA A 193 -3.36 -17.23 -14.29
N VAL A 194 -2.66 -17.16 -13.13
CA VAL A 194 -1.25 -17.55 -12.98
C VAL A 194 -1.11 -18.44 -11.76
N ASP A 195 -0.37 -19.53 -11.91
CA ASP A 195 0.02 -20.40 -10.79
C ASP A 195 1.56 -20.52 -10.73
N HIS A 196 2.15 -19.78 -9.81
CA HIS A 196 3.55 -19.86 -9.44
C HIS A 196 3.73 -20.30 -7.99
N SER A 197 2.77 -21.07 -7.45
CA SER A 197 2.72 -21.48 -6.05
C SER A 197 3.95 -22.22 -5.56
N ALA A 198 4.67 -22.90 -6.44
CA ALA A 198 5.90 -23.58 -6.10
C ALA A 198 7.03 -22.63 -5.66
N THR A 199 7.09 -21.40 -6.21
CA THR A 199 8.26 -20.51 -6.10
C THR A 199 7.94 -19.13 -5.58
N SER A 200 6.69 -18.71 -5.55
CA SER A 200 6.26 -17.33 -5.30
C SER A 200 5.37 -17.20 -4.07
N ALA A 201 5.37 -15.99 -3.50
CA ALA A 201 4.36 -15.50 -2.57
C ALA A 201 4.19 -14.01 -2.87
N TYR A 202 3.04 -13.62 -3.43
CA TYR A 202 2.80 -12.25 -3.83
C TYR A 202 2.14 -11.48 -2.69
N THR A 203 2.75 -10.36 -2.29
CA THR A 203 2.28 -9.52 -1.18
C THR A 203 1.76 -8.15 -1.61
N GLY A 204 1.91 -7.81 -2.88
CA GLY A 204 1.42 -6.57 -3.46
C GLY A 204 1.21 -6.72 -4.96
N LEU A 205 0.31 -5.90 -5.53
CA LEU A 205 -0.03 -5.91 -6.96
C LEU A 205 -0.30 -4.50 -7.46
N ALA A 206 0.23 -4.18 -8.62
CA ALA A 206 -0.04 -2.94 -9.34
C ALA A 206 -0.35 -3.19 -10.82
N ILE A 207 -1.03 -2.25 -11.44
CA ILE A 207 -1.23 -2.19 -12.89
C ILE A 207 -0.76 -0.82 -13.39
N ALA A 208 0.03 -0.80 -14.44
CA ALA A 208 0.49 0.44 -15.06
C ALA A 208 0.84 0.23 -16.54
N ASN A 209 0.81 1.33 -17.29
CA ASN A 209 1.28 1.34 -18.68
C ASN A 209 2.79 1.52 -18.70
N GLY A 210 3.51 0.58 -19.32
CA GLY A 210 4.94 0.68 -19.57
C GLY A 210 5.29 1.87 -20.46
N THR A 211 6.58 2.14 -20.59
CA THR A 211 7.10 3.22 -21.45
C THR A 211 6.82 2.98 -22.94
N ASP A 212 6.57 1.74 -23.31
CA ASP A 212 6.14 1.31 -24.65
C ASP A 212 4.63 1.47 -24.89
N GLY A 213 3.88 1.95 -23.89
CA GLY A 213 2.42 2.08 -23.93
C GLY A 213 1.66 0.77 -23.67
N SER A 214 2.35 -0.35 -23.50
CA SER A 214 1.70 -1.62 -23.11
C SER A 214 1.35 -1.63 -21.63
N THR A 215 0.23 -2.27 -21.28
CA THR A 215 -0.19 -2.42 -19.89
C THR A 215 0.42 -3.67 -19.29
N HIS A 216 0.97 -3.54 -18.07
CA HIS A 216 1.56 -4.65 -17.34
C HIS A 216 0.99 -4.73 -15.92
N LEU A 217 0.98 -5.96 -15.38
CA LEU A 217 0.85 -6.20 -13.94
C LEU A 217 2.24 -6.33 -13.32
N TYR A 218 2.37 -5.78 -12.13
CA TYR A 218 3.59 -5.83 -11.32
C TYR A 218 3.22 -6.47 -9.98
N ALA A 219 3.88 -7.55 -9.62
CA ALA A 219 3.61 -8.29 -8.38
C ALA A 219 4.85 -8.33 -7.50
N ALA A 220 4.74 -7.85 -6.26
CA ALA A 220 5.79 -7.98 -5.26
C ALA A 220 5.91 -9.43 -4.83
N ASN A 221 6.92 -10.13 -5.32
CA ASN A 221 7.19 -11.53 -4.95
C ASN A 221 8.08 -11.57 -3.72
N PHE A 222 7.46 -11.53 -2.56
CA PHE A 222 8.16 -11.47 -1.28
C PHE A 222 9.03 -12.70 -1.03
N ARG A 223 8.56 -13.90 -1.44
CA ARG A 223 9.30 -15.15 -1.28
C ARG A 223 10.56 -15.21 -2.15
N ALA A 224 10.45 -14.80 -3.42
CA ALA A 224 11.58 -14.85 -4.35
C ALA A 224 12.51 -13.62 -4.22
N GLY A 225 12.07 -12.55 -3.54
CA GLY A 225 12.83 -11.31 -3.45
C GLY A 225 12.84 -10.49 -4.75
N THR A 226 11.81 -10.64 -5.61
CA THR A 226 11.74 -10.02 -6.94
C THR A 226 10.42 -9.26 -7.12
N VAL A 227 10.38 -8.35 -8.09
CA VAL A 227 9.12 -7.88 -8.67
C VAL A 227 8.88 -8.65 -9.95
N ASP A 228 7.82 -9.43 -9.99
CA ASP A 228 7.42 -10.18 -11.18
C ASP A 228 6.50 -9.31 -12.04
N VAL A 229 6.74 -9.27 -13.35
CA VAL A 229 5.97 -8.47 -14.30
C VAL A 229 5.25 -9.40 -15.27
N PHE A 230 3.97 -9.11 -15.54
CA PHE A 230 3.14 -9.91 -16.45
C PHE A 230 2.55 -9.00 -17.53
N ASP A 231 2.51 -9.52 -18.75
CA ASP A 231 1.81 -8.88 -19.87
C ASP A 231 0.29 -9.05 -19.78
N THR A 232 -0.43 -8.49 -20.73
CA THR A 232 -1.90 -8.56 -20.81
C THR A 232 -2.46 -9.97 -21.06
N SER A 233 -1.60 -10.95 -21.33
CA SER A 233 -1.93 -12.37 -21.45
C SER A 233 -1.65 -13.16 -20.17
N PHE A 234 -1.29 -12.48 -19.07
CA PHE A 234 -0.79 -13.08 -17.83
C PHE A 234 0.52 -13.86 -18.00
N THR A 235 1.26 -13.62 -19.06
CA THR A 235 2.58 -14.23 -19.25
C THR A 235 3.64 -13.41 -18.53
N LYS A 236 4.46 -14.06 -17.71
CA LYS A 236 5.57 -13.39 -17.03
C LYS A 236 6.61 -12.95 -18.08
N VAL A 237 6.91 -11.66 -18.07
CA VAL A 237 7.89 -11.07 -18.99
C VAL A 237 9.18 -10.75 -18.26
N PRO A 238 10.34 -11.01 -18.88
CA PRO A 238 11.61 -10.56 -18.34
C PRO A 238 11.69 -9.04 -18.48
N THR A 239 11.96 -8.35 -17.39
CA THR A 239 12.30 -6.92 -17.47
C THR A 239 13.81 -6.76 -17.64
N PRO A 240 14.28 -5.77 -18.41
CA PRO A 240 15.72 -5.59 -18.65
C PRO A 240 16.54 -5.47 -17.36
N TYR A 241 16.00 -4.78 -16.36
CA TYR A 241 16.70 -4.47 -15.10
C TYR A 241 16.07 -5.15 -13.88
N ALA A 242 14.96 -5.85 -14.06
CA ALA A 242 14.29 -6.70 -13.07
C ALA A 242 14.05 -6.05 -11.70
N PHE A 243 13.90 -4.72 -11.63
CA PHE A 243 13.73 -3.98 -10.37
C PHE A 243 14.82 -4.28 -9.33
N VAL A 244 16.06 -4.44 -9.78
CA VAL A 244 17.18 -4.83 -8.93
C VAL A 244 17.75 -3.62 -8.18
N ASP A 245 17.89 -3.76 -6.87
CA ASP A 245 18.72 -2.90 -6.05
C ASP A 245 19.97 -3.66 -5.60
N PRO A 246 21.15 -3.38 -6.18
CA PRO A 246 22.38 -4.09 -5.83
C PRO A 246 22.89 -3.77 -4.42
N TYR A 247 22.31 -2.76 -3.78
CA TYR A 247 22.66 -2.33 -2.42
C TYR A 247 21.55 -2.65 -1.40
N LEU A 248 20.56 -3.47 -1.79
CA LEU A 248 19.52 -3.92 -0.86
C LEU A 248 20.15 -4.79 0.22
N PRO A 249 19.97 -4.45 1.51
CA PRO A 249 20.51 -5.28 2.58
C PRO A 249 19.94 -6.70 2.53
N ARG A 250 20.78 -7.66 2.90
CA ARG A 250 20.36 -9.08 2.91
C ARG A 250 19.15 -9.28 3.83
N GLY A 251 18.20 -10.06 3.36
CA GLY A 251 16.97 -10.38 4.09
C GLY A 251 15.79 -9.47 3.80
N TYR A 252 16.00 -8.35 3.08
CA TYR A 252 14.89 -7.55 2.58
C TYR A 252 14.34 -8.09 1.26
N ALA A 253 13.02 -8.00 1.09
CA ALA A 253 12.34 -8.37 -0.14
C ALA A 253 11.24 -7.36 -0.50
N PRO A 254 10.84 -7.25 -1.78
CA PRO A 254 9.71 -6.43 -2.20
C PRO A 254 8.43 -6.81 -1.45
N PHE A 255 7.83 -5.85 -0.76
CA PHE A 255 6.64 -6.08 0.07
C PHE A 255 5.37 -5.53 -0.58
N ASN A 256 5.46 -4.38 -1.24
CA ASN A 256 4.40 -3.86 -2.12
C ASN A 256 4.99 -3.11 -3.31
N VAL A 257 4.17 -2.89 -4.33
CA VAL A 257 4.46 -2.13 -5.54
C VAL A 257 3.33 -1.16 -5.81
N VAL A 258 3.65 0.12 -6.03
CA VAL A 258 2.64 1.17 -6.25
C VAL A 258 3.13 2.14 -7.34
N PRO A 259 2.42 2.32 -8.46
CA PRO A 259 2.72 3.36 -9.42
C PRO A 259 2.26 4.71 -8.87
N VAL A 260 3.16 5.67 -8.81
CA VAL A 260 2.86 7.05 -8.42
C VAL A 260 3.21 7.98 -9.57
N THR A 261 2.23 8.78 -9.97
CA THR A 261 2.41 9.80 -11.02
C THR A 261 2.61 11.16 -10.35
N ASN A 262 3.75 11.77 -10.60
CA ASN A 262 4.06 13.11 -10.15
C ASN A 262 4.55 13.96 -11.32
N GLN A 263 3.94 15.14 -11.52
CA GLN A 263 4.27 16.06 -12.62
C GLN A 263 4.33 15.36 -14.00
N GLY A 264 3.36 14.46 -14.25
CA GLY A 264 3.24 13.73 -15.53
C GLY A 264 4.21 12.56 -15.71
N THR A 265 5.09 12.29 -14.75
CA THR A 265 5.99 11.12 -14.78
C THR A 265 5.51 10.07 -13.78
N THR A 266 5.27 8.85 -14.27
CA THR A 266 4.91 7.71 -13.42
C THR A 266 6.17 6.91 -13.09
N ARG A 267 6.37 6.65 -11.80
CA ARG A 267 7.42 5.76 -11.29
C ARG A 267 6.81 4.65 -10.47
N MET A 268 7.42 3.47 -10.53
CA MET A 268 7.07 2.37 -9.66
C MET A 268 7.79 2.53 -8.31
N PHE A 269 7.01 2.70 -7.26
CA PHE A 269 7.51 2.64 -5.88
C PHE A 269 7.46 1.19 -5.41
N VAL A 270 8.58 0.68 -4.94
CA VAL A 270 8.71 -0.65 -4.36
C VAL A 270 9.05 -0.48 -2.89
N THR A 271 8.19 -0.98 -2.01
CA THR A 271 8.49 -1.06 -0.58
C THR A 271 9.18 -2.39 -0.28
N TYR A 272 10.03 -2.39 0.71
CA TYR A 272 10.76 -3.58 1.13
C TYR A 272 10.62 -3.77 2.64
N ALA A 273 10.39 -5.02 3.04
CA ALA A 273 10.39 -5.47 4.43
C ALA A 273 11.34 -6.65 4.61
N ILE A 274 11.71 -6.93 5.85
CA ILE A 274 12.56 -8.08 6.20
C ILE A 274 11.73 -9.36 6.07
N GLN A 275 12.29 -10.40 5.40
CA GLN A 275 11.61 -11.69 5.19
C GLN A 275 11.53 -12.57 6.45
N ASP A 276 12.28 -12.23 7.50
CA ASP A 276 12.22 -12.95 8.77
C ASP A 276 11.01 -12.47 9.59
N LEU A 277 10.03 -13.36 9.75
CA LEU A 277 8.79 -13.07 10.48
C LEU A 277 9.01 -12.65 11.94
N ASN A 278 10.14 -13.04 12.57
CA ASN A 278 10.48 -12.64 13.94
C ASN A 278 11.06 -11.23 14.00
N ASN A 279 11.57 -10.69 12.89
CA ASN A 279 12.25 -9.42 12.79
C ASN A 279 11.64 -8.47 11.73
N ILE A 280 10.47 -8.81 11.17
CA ILE A 280 9.82 -8.00 10.13
C ILE A 280 9.49 -6.58 10.65
N PHE A 281 9.23 -6.44 11.95
CA PHE A 281 8.86 -5.20 12.60
C PHE A 281 10.04 -4.60 13.36
N GLY A 282 10.12 -3.29 13.37
CA GLY A 282 11.10 -2.51 14.11
C GLY A 282 11.25 -1.12 13.51
N GLU A 283 11.55 -0.13 14.35
CA GLU A 283 11.86 1.22 13.87
C GLU A 283 13.09 1.16 12.94
N GLY A 284 12.95 1.76 11.75
CA GLY A 284 13.97 1.69 10.72
C GLY A 284 13.96 0.40 9.87
N HIS A 285 13.06 -0.56 10.13
CA HIS A 285 12.91 -1.78 9.32
C HIS A 285 12.04 -1.51 8.08
N GLY A 286 12.55 -0.70 7.18
CA GLY A 286 11.86 -0.40 5.92
C GLY A 286 12.76 0.31 4.92
N ILE A 287 12.53 0.02 3.66
CA ILE A 287 13.20 0.63 2.52
C ILE A 287 12.15 0.91 1.44
N ILE A 288 12.31 2.00 0.72
CA ILE A 288 11.50 2.32 -0.44
C ILE A 288 12.42 2.75 -1.58
N ASN A 289 12.30 2.08 -2.70
CA ASN A 289 12.95 2.45 -3.94
C ASN A 289 11.93 2.93 -4.96
N THR A 290 12.38 3.74 -5.91
CA THR A 290 11.64 4.05 -7.12
C THR A 290 12.40 3.58 -8.33
N PHE A 291 11.65 3.15 -9.34
CA PHE A 291 12.15 2.69 -10.63
C PHE A 291 11.29 3.30 -11.75
N ASP A 292 11.80 3.31 -12.96
CA ASP A 292 10.94 3.42 -14.13
C ASP A 292 10.10 2.15 -14.29
N LEU A 293 9.05 2.20 -15.09
CA LEU A 293 8.10 1.09 -15.20
C LEU A 293 8.71 -0.17 -15.86
N ASP A 294 9.85 -0.04 -16.53
CA ASP A 294 10.64 -1.16 -17.07
C ASP A 294 11.63 -1.76 -16.04
N GLY A 295 11.64 -1.27 -14.80
CA GLY A 295 12.54 -1.71 -13.74
C GLY A 295 13.92 -1.03 -13.76
N SER A 296 14.15 -0.10 -14.68
CA SER A 296 15.38 0.70 -14.74
C SER A 296 15.34 1.91 -13.78
N GLN A 297 16.41 2.71 -13.80
CA GLN A 297 16.53 4.00 -13.10
C GLN A 297 16.22 3.91 -11.60
N LEU A 298 16.82 2.93 -10.92
CA LEU A 298 16.77 2.79 -9.48
C LEU A 298 17.13 4.11 -8.77
N ARG A 299 16.28 4.52 -7.85
CA ARG A 299 16.58 5.58 -6.88
C ARG A 299 16.12 5.15 -5.49
N ARG A 300 17.00 5.29 -4.48
CA ARG A 300 16.61 5.15 -3.07
C ARG A 300 15.74 6.34 -2.69
N PHE A 301 14.45 6.10 -2.45
CA PHE A 301 13.50 7.14 -2.06
C PHE A 301 13.61 7.42 -0.55
N ALA A 302 13.48 6.38 0.27
CA ALA A 302 13.62 6.46 1.72
C ALA A 302 14.12 5.14 2.28
N GLN A 303 14.81 5.20 3.42
CA GLN A 303 15.27 4.01 4.14
C GLN A 303 15.39 4.29 5.64
N HIS A 304 15.19 3.27 6.46
CA HIS A 304 15.30 3.38 7.92
C HIS A 304 14.38 4.46 8.52
N GLY A 305 14.84 5.18 9.56
CA GLY A 305 14.11 6.28 10.19
C GLY A 305 12.70 5.85 10.64
N GLN A 306 11.67 6.49 10.09
CA GLN A 306 10.28 6.25 10.46
C GLN A 306 9.63 5.05 9.73
N LEU A 307 10.36 4.37 8.84
CA LEU A 307 9.84 3.21 8.11
C LEU A 307 9.86 1.96 8.99
N ASN A 308 8.75 1.21 8.98
CA ASN A 308 8.58 -0.02 9.74
C ASN A 308 7.66 -0.97 8.95
N ALA A 309 8.26 -1.85 8.14
CA ALA A 309 7.56 -2.69 7.16
C ALA A 309 6.51 -1.88 6.35
N PRO A 310 6.93 -0.86 5.56
CA PRO A 310 6.00 -0.01 4.82
C PRO A 310 5.25 -0.81 3.76
N TRP A 311 3.92 -0.60 3.65
CA TRP A 311 3.10 -1.26 2.65
C TRP A 311 2.26 -0.27 1.82
N GLY A 312 1.35 0.45 2.44
CA GLY A 312 0.47 1.42 1.76
C GLY A 312 1.23 2.67 1.31
N ILE A 313 1.01 3.11 0.08
CA ILE A 313 1.54 4.38 -0.45
C ILE A 313 0.44 5.12 -1.18
N VAL A 314 0.30 6.42 -0.92
CA VAL A 314 -0.62 7.28 -1.66
C VAL A 314 -0.11 8.70 -1.77
N GLN A 315 -0.26 9.33 -2.94
CA GLN A 315 -0.06 10.76 -3.12
C GLN A 315 -1.31 11.50 -2.64
N THR A 316 -1.15 12.41 -1.68
CA THR A 316 -2.28 13.21 -1.17
C THR A 316 -2.57 14.40 -2.08
N PRO A 317 -3.86 14.80 -2.24
CA PRO A 317 -4.21 16.08 -2.84
C PRO A 317 -3.61 17.26 -2.04
N ASP A 318 -3.28 18.36 -2.71
CA ASP A 318 -2.75 19.57 -2.03
C ASP A 318 -3.72 20.12 -0.98
N SER A 319 -5.02 19.92 -1.19
CA SER A 319 -6.11 20.34 -0.27
C SER A 319 -6.29 19.43 0.95
N PHE A 320 -5.54 18.32 1.05
CA PHE A 320 -5.77 17.32 2.10
C PHE A 320 -5.08 17.68 3.42
N GLY A 321 -5.55 18.77 4.06
CA GLY A 321 -5.07 19.21 5.36
C GLY A 321 -3.61 19.67 5.39
N GLU A 322 -2.99 19.62 6.57
CA GLU A 322 -1.64 20.16 6.82
C GLU A 322 -0.53 19.44 6.05
N LEU A 323 -0.74 18.17 5.73
CA LEU A 323 0.23 17.32 5.04
C LEU A 323 -0.21 17.01 3.59
N GLY A 324 -1.12 17.83 3.02
CA GLY A 324 -1.51 17.76 1.62
C GLY A 324 -0.33 18.00 0.68
N GLY A 325 -0.42 17.47 -0.56
CA GLY A 325 0.65 17.56 -1.56
C GLY A 325 1.87 16.68 -1.28
N SER A 326 1.84 15.86 -0.23
CA SER A 326 2.92 14.95 0.14
C SER A 326 2.62 13.50 -0.22
N LEU A 327 3.62 12.62 -0.15
CA LEU A 327 3.47 11.19 -0.30
C LEU A 327 3.28 10.57 1.10
N TRP A 328 2.13 9.94 1.32
CA TRP A 328 1.88 9.24 2.57
C TRP A 328 2.25 7.78 2.46
N ILE A 329 2.93 7.30 3.50
CA ILE A 329 3.43 5.93 3.60
C ILE A 329 2.89 5.32 4.90
N GLY A 330 2.10 4.26 4.76
CA GLY A 330 1.57 3.47 5.86
C GLY A 330 2.52 2.33 6.23
N ASN A 331 2.83 2.23 7.49
CA ASN A 331 3.63 1.16 8.06
C ASN A 331 2.72 0.03 8.56
N PHE A 332 2.92 -1.16 8.05
CA PHE A 332 2.30 -2.36 8.61
C PHE A 332 2.82 -2.67 10.03
N GLY A 333 4.11 -2.40 10.27
CA GLY A 333 4.77 -2.82 11.50
C GLY A 333 4.33 -2.08 12.76
N ASP A 334 4.09 -0.78 12.69
CA ASP A 334 3.68 0.05 13.82
C ASP A 334 2.36 0.81 13.61
N GLY A 335 1.70 0.59 12.48
CA GLY A 335 0.41 1.20 12.16
C GLY A 335 0.44 2.71 11.90
N ARG A 336 1.62 3.32 11.83
CA ARG A 336 1.75 4.76 11.63
C ARG A 336 1.70 5.12 10.16
N ILE A 337 1.22 6.33 9.89
CA ILE A 337 1.26 6.94 8.56
C ILE A 337 2.24 8.11 8.62
N ASN A 338 3.18 8.11 7.69
CA ASN A 338 4.26 9.09 7.62
C ASN A 338 4.20 9.84 6.28
N ALA A 339 4.31 11.16 6.32
CA ALA A 339 4.35 12.03 5.16
C ALA A 339 5.79 12.30 4.71
N TYR A 340 6.03 12.19 3.42
CA TYR A 340 7.32 12.41 2.79
C TYR A 340 7.19 13.38 1.62
N ALA A 341 8.23 14.18 1.38
CA ALA A 341 8.32 15.01 0.18
C ALA A 341 8.40 14.11 -1.07
N THR A 342 7.43 14.21 -1.96
CA THR A 342 7.23 13.29 -3.09
C THR A 342 8.45 13.18 -4.01
N GLN A 343 9.19 14.27 -4.20
CA GLN A 343 10.34 14.28 -5.10
C GLN A 343 11.65 13.80 -4.46
N THR A 344 11.84 14.08 -3.17
CA THR A 344 13.13 13.86 -2.49
C THR A 344 13.14 12.68 -1.56
N GLY A 345 11.98 12.22 -1.09
CA GLY A 345 11.87 11.20 -0.06
C GLY A 345 12.24 11.71 1.34
N GLN A 346 12.36 13.03 1.51
CA GLN A 346 12.59 13.60 2.83
C GLN A 346 11.36 13.42 3.71
N PHE A 347 11.54 12.89 4.90
CA PHE A 347 10.49 12.80 5.92
C PHE A 347 10.02 14.22 6.31
N ILE A 348 8.71 14.43 6.29
CA ILE A 348 8.09 15.71 6.69
C ILE A 348 7.56 15.60 8.11
N ASN A 349 6.59 14.74 8.36
CA ASN A 349 5.97 14.55 9.67
C ASN A 349 5.17 13.24 9.71
N LYS A 350 4.79 12.83 10.92
CA LYS A 350 3.77 11.79 11.15
C LYS A 350 2.39 12.38 11.00
N VAL A 351 1.46 11.62 10.42
CA VAL A 351 0.04 11.97 10.44
C VAL A 351 -0.45 11.94 11.89
N ARG A 352 -1.11 13.03 12.32
CA ARG A 352 -1.53 13.22 13.71
C ARG A 352 -3.02 13.54 13.79
N THR A 353 -3.61 13.18 14.91
CA THR A 353 -4.96 13.65 15.29
C THR A 353 -4.93 15.13 15.65
N SER A 354 -6.11 15.75 15.79
CA SER A 354 -6.23 17.13 16.29
C SER A 354 -5.66 17.34 17.70
N GLU A 355 -5.53 16.25 18.47
CA GLU A 355 -4.86 16.25 19.78
C GLU A 355 -3.34 16.17 19.70
N GLY A 356 -2.78 16.13 18.50
CA GLY A 356 -1.34 16.01 18.25
C GLY A 356 -0.77 14.60 18.44
N LYS A 357 -1.61 13.59 18.74
CA LYS A 357 -1.18 12.19 18.82
C LYS A 357 -0.96 11.63 17.42
N ALA A 358 0.06 10.79 17.25
CA ALA A 358 0.23 10.07 15.99
C ALA A 358 -0.99 9.16 15.73
N VAL A 359 -1.54 9.21 14.53
CA VAL A 359 -2.51 8.19 14.07
C VAL A 359 -1.79 6.85 14.05
N THR A 360 -2.38 5.85 14.71
CA THR A 360 -1.81 4.50 14.83
C THR A 360 -2.92 3.48 14.63
N ILE A 361 -2.85 2.74 13.54
CA ILE A 361 -3.83 1.74 13.12
C ILE A 361 -3.14 0.38 13.13
N ASP A 362 -3.52 -0.51 14.05
CA ASP A 362 -2.84 -1.79 14.25
C ASP A 362 -2.82 -2.62 12.95
N ARG A 363 -1.62 -3.01 12.49
CA ARG A 363 -1.43 -3.77 11.24
C ARG A 363 -2.04 -3.10 10.01
N LEU A 364 -1.72 -1.82 9.81
CA LEU A 364 -2.17 -1.02 8.67
C LEU A 364 -1.67 -1.61 7.35
N TRP A 365 -2.59 -1.86 6.42
CA TRP A 365 -2.29 -2.33 5.07
C TRP A 365 -2.46 -1.22 4.02
N ALA A 366 -3.57 -1.21 3.32
CA ALA A 366 -3.81 -0.24 2.26
C ALA A 366 -4.22 1.13 2.78
N ILE A 367 -3.80 2.15 2.06
CA ILE A 367 -4.31 3.52 2.15
C ILE A 367 -4.64 4.01 0.74
N ARG A 368 -5.83 4.59 0.53
CA ARG A 368 -6.30 5.00 -0.78
C ARG A 368 -7.36 6.09 -0.68
N PHE A 369 -7.34 7.06 -1.59
CA PHE A 369 -8.46 8.01 -1.74
C PHE A 369 -9.66 7.37 -2.42
N GLY A 370 -10.85 7.87 -2.10
CA GLY A 370 -12.07 7.48 -2.79
C GLY A 370 -12.05 7.85 -4.28
N ASN A 371 -13.00 7.26 -5.04
CA ASN A 371 -13.08 7.44 -6.48
C ASN A 371 -14.12 8.51 -6.93
N GLY A 372 -14.76 9.20 -5.98
CA GLY A 372 -15.84 10.18 -6.27
C GLY A 372 -17.18 9.55 -6.66
N GLY A 373 -17.21 8.22 -6.77
CA GLY A 373 -18.40 7.42 -7.02
C GLY A 373 -18.79 6.58 -5.80
N ASN A 374 -19.17 5.33 -6.03
CA ASN A 374 -19.60 4.42 -4.97
C ASN A 374 -18.44 3.91 -4.07
N GLY A 375 -17.19 4.16 -4.46
CA GLY A 375 -15.98 3.91 -3.67
C GLY A 375 -15.47 5.16 -2.93
N GLY A 376 -16.36 5.99 -2.42
CA GLY A 376 -16.07 7.06 -1.47
C GLY A 376 -15.63 8.40 -2.07
N SER A 377 -15.58 9.43 -1.21
CA SER A 377 -15.16 10.78 -1.57
C SER A 377 -13.69 10.84 -1.98
N VAL A 378 -13.38 11.66 -2.99
CA VAL A 378 -12.00 11.95 -3.40
C VAL A 378 -11.20 12.73 -2.34
N ASP A 379 -11.89 13.37 -1.39
CA ASP A 379 -11.30 14.14 -0.30
C ASP A 379 -11.23 13.32 1.02
N THR A 380 -11.37 12.02 0.94
CA THR A 380 -11.30 11.11 2.09
C THR A 380 -10.33 9.98 1.78
N LEU A 381 -9.39 9.75 2.68
CA LEU A 381 -8.49 8.62 2.65
C LEU A 381 -9.16 7.43 3.33
N TYR A 382 -9.21 6.30 2.66
CA TYR A 382 -9.71 5.03 3.22
C TYR A 382 -8.53 4.10 3.49
N PHE A 383 -8.68 3.25 4.51
CA PHE A 383 -7.64 2.31 4.89
C PHE A 383 -8.21 0.93 5.25
N THR A 384 -7.36 -0.07 5.13
CA THR A 384 -7.60 -1.44 5.61
C THR A 384 -6.54 -1.82 6.62
N ALA A 385 -6.90 -2.62 7.62
CA ALA A 385 -5.98 -3.09 8.65
C ALA A 385 -6.38 -4.45 9.19
N GLY A 386 -5.38 -5.25 9.60
CA GLY A 386 -5.53 -6.57 10.20
C GLY A 386 -5.18 -6.59 11.69
N PRO A 387 -5.97 -5.94 12.59
CA PRO A 387 -5.64 -5.89 14.01
C PRO A 387 -5.52 -7.26 14.66
N ASN A 388 -4.98 -7.27 15.87
CA ASN A 388 -4.85 -8.49 16.68
C ASN A 388 -4.00 -9.58 16.01
N GLY A 389 -2.87 -9.16 15.42
CA GLY A 389 -1.98 -10.10 14.74
C GLY A 389 -2.62 -10.74 13.51
N GLU A 390 -3.37 -9.94 12.73
CA GLU A 390 -4.04 -10.35 11.49
C GLU A 390 -5.24 -11.32 11.69
N GLN A 391 -5.75 -11.42 12.94
CA GLN A 391 -6.91 -12.27 13.25
C GLN A 391 -8.24 -11.55 13.06
N ASP A 392 -8.20 -10.23 13.00
CA ASP A 392 -9.38 -9.38 12.87
C ASP A 392 -9.26 -8.45 11.68
N GLY A 393 -10.27 -7.61 11.47
CA GLY A 393 -10.29 -6.67 10.36
C GLY A 393 -10.92 -5.33 10.74
N LEU A 394 -10.33 -4.27 10.19
CA LEU A 394 -10.81 -2.91 10.27
C LEU A 394 -10.75 -2.26 8.89
N PHE A 395 -11.86 -1.71 8.44
CA PHE A 395 -11.96 -0.79 7.31
C PHE A 395 -12.42 0.55 7.83
N GLY A 396 -11.64 1.59 7.57
CA GLY A 396 -11.91 2.92 8.09
C GLY A 396 -11.50 4.03 7.12
N SER A 397 -11.61 5.25 7.59
CA SER A 397 -11.25 6.45 6.82
C SER A 397 -10.57 7.50 7.67
N LEU A 398 -9.78 8.36 7.01
CA LEU A 398 -9.17 9.57 7.56
C LEU A 398 -9.60 10.77 6.74
N SER A 399 -9.97 11.84 7.42
CA SER A 399 -10.26 13.14 6.79
C SER A 399 -9.58 14.27 7.57
N PRO A 400 -9.25 15.41 6.93
CA PRO A 400 -8.74 16.56 7.64
C PRO A 400 -9.71 17.01 8.73
N GLY A 401 -9.20 17.33 9.91
CA GLY A 401 -9.99 17.90 10.99
C GLY A 401 -10.51 19.29 10.62
N THR A 402 -11.69 19.64 11.14
CA THR A 402 -12.20 21.01 11.03
C THR A 402 -11.39 21.95 11.90
N PRO A 403 -11.18 23.23 11.52
CA PRO A 403 -10.56 24.20 12.40
C PRO A 403 -11.36 24.27 13.71
N VAL A 404 -10.67 24.14 14.82
CA VAL A 404 -11.27 24.49 16.12
C VAL A 404 -11.30 26.02 16.17
N ASN A 405 -12.49 26.60 16.08
CA ASN A 405 -12.71 28.04 16.21
C ASN A 405 -12.49 28.51 17.65
#